data_5e8fcc94375dbb3bdce6c24949deb91d
#
_entry.id   5e8fcc94375dbb3bdce6c24949deb91d
#
_cell.length_a   1.000
_cell.length_b   1.000
_cell.length_c   1.000
_cell.angle_alpha   90.00
_cell.angle_beta   90.00
_cell.angle_gamma   90.00
#
_symmetry.space_group_name_H-M   'P 1'
#
loop_
_entity.id
_entity.type
_entity.pdbx_description
1 polymer ?
#
loop_
_entity_poly.entity_id
_entity_poly.type
_entity_poly.pdbx_seq_one_letter_code
_entity_poly.pdbx_strand_id
1 'polypeptide(L)'
;MKPSTWHIRIVALATLLAALVMGAKAQTTIPDKALATIESMPRQAAKAEITKWLDATATSGSKQYKSLISSLEEMLSEPTWDYHNEELFALVIEHAATAPCLSENERMRPKAMLEVVRKNKPGNVANNIDFETLDGSRHKLSEINAPYILIYFNDPECLSCAKVKERLDTCNTLRDMVSDSTLLVLGIYPLDNVKEWKLEPFPNYIINGWDYEQMVDGEQTYDLMTMPMFYLLDKEKRVILKNEASLNRVLKTLERLKGIEESDIETKLDAVFIGKE
;
A
#
# COMPACT_ATOMS: atom_id res chain seq x y z
N MET A 1 20.40 4.07 36.28
CA MET A 1 19.61 4.24 35.03
C MET A 1 19.32 2.85 34.52
N LYS A 2 18.03 2.43 34.50
CA LYS A 2 17.64 1.16 33.85
C LYS A 2 17.75 1.33 32.34
N PRO A 3 18.39 0.41 31.61
CA PRO A 3 18.40 0.48 30.15
C PRO A 3 16.94 0.47 29.65
N SER A 4 16.63 1.32 28.68
CA SER A 4 15.28 1.40 28.13
C SER A 4 14.90 0.04 27.54
N THR A 5 13.64 -0.35 27.68
CA THR A 5 13.09 -1.62 27.14
C THR A 5 13.38 -1.80 25.66
N TRP A 6 13.65 -0.73 24.95
CA TRP A 6 14.05 -0.66 23.55
C TRP A 6 15.45 -1.25 23.29
N HIS A 7 16.45 -0.95 24.14
CA HIS A 7 17.80 -1.52 24.02
C HIS A 7 17.82 -3.03 24.23
N ILE A 8 17.00 -3.55 25.15
CA ILE A 8 16.87 -4.99 25.38
C ILE A 8 16.26 -5.72 24.18
N ARG A 9 15.31 -5.09 23.49
CA ARG A 9 14.69 -5.63 22.27
C ARG A 9 15.65 -5.67 21.08
N ILE A 10 16.51 -4.65 20.92
CA ILE A 10 17.56 -4.62 19.87
C ILE A 10 18.60 -5.72 20.10
N VAL A 11 19.02 -5.97 21.34
CA VAL A 11 19.96 -7.03 21.68
C VAL A 11 19.36 -8.41 21.41
N ALA A 12 18.09 -8.61 21.73
CA ALA A 12 17.37 -9.87 21.42
C ALA A 12 17.23 -10.09 19.92
N LEU A 13 17.05 -9.04 19.12
CA LEU A 13 16.98 -9.14 17.66
C LEU A 13 18.35 -9.45 17.05
N ALA A 14 19.42 -8.85 17.55
CA ALA A 14 20.78 -9.11 17.12
C ALA A 14 21.23 -10.55 17.38
N THR A 15 20.77 -11.16 18.48
CA THR A 15 21.02 -12.59 18.78
C THR A 15 20.20 -13.52 17.89
N LEU A 16 18.99 -13.10 17.48
CA LEU A 16 18.17 -13.86 16.52
C LEU A 16 18.81 -13.86 15.12
N LEU A 17 19.37 -12.76 14.70
CA LEU A 17 20.08 -12.62 13.42
C LEU A 17 21.34 -13.48 13.39
N ALA A 18 22.09 -13.55 14.49
CA ALA A 18 23.26 -14.42 14.61
C ALA A 18 22.88 -15.92 14.47
N ALA A 19 21.70 -16.32 14.94
CA ALA A 19 21.19 -17.67 14.76
C ALA A 19 20.74 -17.96 13.31
N LEU A 20 20.29 -16.97 12.58
CA LEU A 20 19.93 -17.04 11.15
C LEU A 20 21.18 -17.19 10.24
N VAL A 21 22.30 -16.57 10.63
CA VAL A 21 23.55 -16.56 9.86
C VAL A 21 24.46 -17.74 10.19
N MET A 22 24.36 -18.33 11.39
CA MET A 22 25.18 -19.48 11.83
C MET A 22 24.49 -20.82 11.58
N GLY A 23 24.36 -21.21 10.34
CA GLY A 23 24.42 -22.57 9.84
C GLY A 23 23.61 -23.67 10.55
N ALA A 24 22.30 -23.60 10.56
CA ALA A 24 21.47 -24.79 10.66
C ALA A 24 20.72 -25.01 9.35
N LYS A 25 20.56 -26.26 8.91
CA LYS A 25 19.73 -26.69 7.76
C LYS A 25 18.23 -26.48 8.08
N ALA A 26 17.82 -25.24 8.38
CA ALA A 26 16.44 -24.87 8.58
C ALA A 26 16.03 -23.89 7.48
N GLN A 27 14.84 -24.07 6.94
CA GLN A 27 14.16 -23.04 6.15
C GLN A 27 14.28 -21.74 6.92
N THR A 28 14.85 -20.71 6.28
CA THR A 28 15.00 -19.37 6.87
C THR A 28 13.65 -18.66 6.82
N THR A 29 12.70 -19.12 7.63
CA THR A 29 11.48 -18.37 7.93
C THR A 29 11.84 -17.31 8.95
N ILE A 30 11.50 -16.05 8.64
CA ILE A 30 11.61 -14.96 9.62
C ILE A 30 10.65 -15.31 10.75
N PRO A 31 11.10 -15.36 12.01
CA PRO A 31 10.18 -15.60 13.12
C PRO A 31 9.17 -14.47 13.22
N ASP A 32 7.88 -14.77 13.40
CA ASP A 32 6.81 -13.77 13.62
C ASP A 32 7.17 -12.71 14.66
N LYS A 33 7.91 -13.11 15.70
CA LYS A 33 8.43 -12.19 16.73
C LYS A 33 9.38 -11.12 16.19
N ALA A 34 10.13 -11.40 15.13
CA ALA A 34 11.04 -10.42 14.54
C ALA A 34 10.25 -9.35 13.78
N LEU A 35 9.20 -9.74 13.08
CA LEU A 35 8.32 -8.81 12.36
C LEU A 35 7.46 -7.97 13.31
N ALA A 36 6.87 -8.57 14.34
CA ALA A 36 6.17 -7.83 15.38
C ALA A 36 7.09 -6.79 16.06
N THR A 37 8.39 -7.06 16.12
CA THR A 37 9.35 -6.09 16.64
C THR A 37 9.61 -4.97 15.63
N ILE A 38 9.74 -5.30 14.34
CA ILE A 38 9.88 -4.32 13.25
C ILE A 38 8.67 -3.37 13.21
N GLU A 39 7.45 -3.89 13.31
CA GLU A 39 6.22 -3.09 13.32
C GLU A 39 6.18 -2.09 14.48
N SER A 40 6.73 -2.45 15.64
CA SER A 40 6.78 -1.59 16.83
C SER A 40 7.93 -0.56 16.79
N MET A 41 8.81 -0.61 15.79
CA MET A 41 9.95 0.31 15.67
C MET A 41 9.56 1.63 15.01
N PRO A 42 10.25 2.74 15.33
CA PRO A 42 10.23 3.92 14.48
C PRO A 42 10.62 3.57 13.05
N ARG A 43 9.93 4.15 12.07
CA ARG A 43 10.06 3.84 10.64
C ARG A 43 11.52 3.74 10.14
N GLN A 44 12.35 4.71 10.52
CA GLN A 44 13.75 4.73 10.13
C GLN A 44 14.56 3.56 10.72
N ALA A 45 14.24 3.16 11.96
CA ALA A 45 14.87 2.03 12.61
C ALA A 45 14.44 0.70 11.96
N ALA A 46 13.18 0.56 11.58
CA ALA A 46 12.66 -0.59 10.87
C ALA A 46 13.36 -0.78 9.51
N LYS A 47 13.50 0.30 8.73
CA LYS A 47 14.25 0.29 7.45
C LYS A 47 15.70 -0.15 7.65
N ALA A 48 16.39 0.45 8.62
CA ALA A 48 17.79 0.12 8.89
C ALA A 48 17.97 -1.35 9.29
N GLU A 49 17.05 -1.90 10.09
CA GLU A 49 17.14 -3.30 10.51
C GLU A 49 16.85 -4.27 9.36
N ILE A 50 15.84 -4.01 8.52
CA ILE A 50 15.59 -4.82 7.32
C ILE A 50 16.78 -4.75 6.36
N THR A 51 17.33 -3.57 6.09
CA THR A 51 18.53 -3.43 5.25
C THR A 51 19.67 -4.29 5.77
N LYS A 52 19.93 -4.25 7.07
CA LYS A 52 20.98 -5.06 7.71
C LYS A 52 20.72 -6.58 7.52
N TRP A 53 19.48 -7.05 7.58
CA TRP A 53 19.15 -8.45 7.30
C TRP A 53 19.41 -8.80 5.84
N LEU A 54 19.03 -7.94 4.92
CA LEU A 54 19.24 -8.12 3.49
C LEU A 54 20.74 -8.19 3.16
N ASP A 55 21.55 -7.25 3.66
CA ASP A 55 22.99 -7.19 3.45
C ASP A 55 23.69 -8.44 4.01
N ALA A 56 23.40 -8.77 5.28
CA ALA A 56 24.01 -9.93 5.94
C ALA A 56 23.66 -11.24 5.22
N THR A 57 22.43 -11.38 4.72
CA THR A 57 21.98 -12.59 4.04
C THR A 57 22.52 -12.67 2.61
N ALA A 58 22.66 -11.53 1.93
CA ALA A 58 23.27 -11.45 0.61
C ALA A 58 24.74 -11.94 0.62
N THR A 59 25.48 -11.68 1.71
CA THR A 59 26.86 -12.19 1.87
C THR A 59 26.91 -13.70 2.18
N SER A 60 25.82 -14.28 2.72
CA SER A 60 25.72 -15.70 3.05
C SER A 60 25.40 -16.61 1.85
N GLY A 61 24.98 -16.02 0.74
CA GLY A 61 24.72 -16.69 -0.53
C GLY A 61 23.30 -16.56 -1.06
N SER A 62 23.18 -16.78 -2.36
CA SER A 62 21.95 -16.55 -3.14
C SER A 62 20.74 -17.36 -2.61
N LYS A 63 20.92 -18.59 -2.12
CA LYS A 63 19.82 -19.44 -1.64
C LYS A 63 19.17 -18.86 -0.38
N GLN A 64 19.98 -18.48 0.61
CA GLN A 64 19.52 -17.87 1.87
C GLN A 64 18.88 -16.51 1.60
N TYR A 65 19.49 -15.72 0.73
CA TYR A 65 18.97 -14.44 0.34
C TYR A 65 17.59 -14.54 -0.31
N LYS A 66 17.40 -15.45 -1.28
CA LYS A 66 16.09 -15.68 -1.92
C LYS A 66 15.02 -16.13 -0.93
N SER A 67 15.38 -16.98 0.02
CA SER A 67 14.44 -17.38 1.07
C SER A 67 14.00 -16.22 1.94
N LEU A 68 14.92 -15.33 2.34
CA LEU A 68 14.61 -14.13 3.09
C LEU A 68 13.70 -13.19 2.30
N ILE A 69 14.06 -12.90 1.04
CA ILE A 69 13.25 -12.03 0.15
C ILE A 69 11.83 -12.58 0.04
N SER A 70 11.68 -13.89 -0.25
CA SER A 70 10.37 -14.50 -0.42
C SER A 70 9.50 -14.38 0.83
N SER A 71 10.08 -14.57 2.02
CA SER A 71 9.35 -14.39 3.28
C SER A 71 8.96 -12.93 3.54
N LEU A 72 9.87 -11.98 3.25
CA LEU A 72 9.58 -10.55 3.42
C LEU A 72 8.54 -10.07 2.39
N GLU A 73 8.62 -10.52 1.14
CA GLU A 73 7.61 -10.24 0.13
C GLU A 73 6.24 -10.70 0.57
N GLU A 74 6.10 -11.98 0.97
CA GLU A 74 4.83 -12.56 1.41
C GLU A 74 4.19 -11.74 2.54
N MET A 75 4.99 -11.32 3.52
CA MET A 75 4.48 -10.66 4.72
C MET A 75 4.22 -9.16 4.54
N LEU A 76 5.02 -8.48 3.72
CA LEU A 76 4.94 -7.03 3.57
C LEU A 76 4.04 -6.61 2.42
N SER A 77 3.85 -7.45 1.40
CA SER A 77 3.06 -7.09 0.21
C SER A 77 1.57 -7.36 0.36
N GLU A 78 1.15 -8.32 1.21
CA GLU A 78 -0.25 -8.72 1.31
C GLU A 78 -1.08 -7.68 2.08
N PRO A 79 -1.94 -6.90 1.40
CA PRO A 79 -2.64 -5.76 2.02
C PRO A 79 -3.62 -6.13 3.14
N THR A 80 -4.00 -7.40 3.23
CA THR A 80 -4.91 -7.90 4.27
C THR A 80 -4.19 -8.32 5.55
N TRP A 81 -2.87 -8.43 5.51
CA TRP A 81 -2.07 -8.85 6.66
C TRP A 81 -1.74 -7.68 7.60
N ASP A 82 -1.62 -7.98 8.89
CA ASP A 82 -1.27 -7.00 9.92
C ASP A 82 0.14 -6.38 9.70
N TYR A 83 1.04 -7.14 9.06
CA TYR A 83 2.41 -6.72 8.74
C TYR A 83 2.56 -5.99 7.41
N HIS A 84 1.47 -5.79 6.66
CA HIS A 84 1.53 -5.07 5.38
C HIS A 84 2.19 -3.70 5.53
N ASN A 85 3.23 -3.45 4.74
CA ASN A 85 3.96 -2.20 4.75
C ASN A 85 4.62 -1.93 3.39
N GLU A 86 3.95 -1.12 2.58
CA GLU A 86 4.37 -0.75 1.23
C GLU A 86 5.80 -0.18 1.15
N GLU A 87 6.21 0.58 2.16
CA GLU A 87 7.53 1.21 2.15
C GLU A 87 8.65 0.22 2.47
N LEU A 88 8.42 -0.69 3.40
CA LEU A 88 9.35 -1.77 3.70
C LEU A 88 9.37 -2.79 2.56
N PHE A 89 8.23 -3.06 1.94
CA PHE A 89 8.15 -3.88 0.74
C PHE A 89 8.97 -3.28 -0.41
N ALA A 90 8.78 -1.98 -0.71
CA ALA A 90 9.57 -1.28 -1.71
C ALA A 90 11.09 -1.35 -1.45
N LEU A 91 11.52 -1.22 -0.18
CA LEU A 91 12.91 -1.37 0.23
C LEU A 91 13.45 -2.78 -0.08
N VAL A 92 12.66 -3.83 0.20
CA VAL A 92 13.05 -5.22 -0.07
C VAL A 92 13.22 -5.44 -1.58
N ILE A 93 12.26 -4.99 -2.38
CA ILE A 93 12.29 -5.11 -3.84
C ILE A 93 13.45 -4.31 -4.44
N GLU A 94 13.71 -3.09 -3.96
CA GLU A 94 14.83 -2.25 -4.42
C GLU A 94 16.18 -2.92 -4.15
N HIS A 95 16.35 -3.50 -2.95
CA HIS A 95 17.54 -4.25 -2.61
C HIS A 95 17.71 -5.49 -3.50
N ALA A 96 16.62 -6.25 -3.73
CA ALA A 96 16.64 -7.45 -4.58
C ALA A 96 16.98 -7.13 -6.05
N ALA A 97 16.48 -6.00 -6.57
CA ALA A 97 16.74 -5.57 -7.95
C ALA A 97 18.22 -5.30 -8.25
N THR A 98 19.02 -5.03 -7.20
CA THR A 98 20.44 -4.68 -7.32
C THR A 98 21.38 -5.67 -6.63
N ALA A 99 20.85 -6.68 -5.94
CA ALA A 99 21.64 -7.62 -5.12
C ALA A 99 22.71 -8.36 -5.94
N PRO A 100 24.00 -8.26 -5.58
CA PRO A 100 25.08 -8.87 -6.34
C PRO A 100 25.11 -10.40 -6.23
N CYS A 101 24.50 -10.98 -5.19
CA CYS A 101 24.37 -12.43 -5.00
C CYS A 101 23.34 -13.09 -5.92
N LEU A 102 22.53 -12.30 -6.63
CA LEU A 102 21.57 -12.77 -7.62
C LEU A 102 22.12 -12.63 -9.05
N SER A 103 21.83 -13.61 -9.89
CA SER A 103 22.08 -13.54 -11.34
C SER A 103 21.19 -12.46 -11.99
N GLU A 104 21.54 -12.04 -13.22
CA GLU A 104 20.73 -11.07 -13.97
C GLU A 104 19.29 -11.55 -14.16
N ASN A 105 19.09 -12.83 -14.50
CA ASN A 105 17.77 -13.42 -14.65
C ASN A 105 16.96 -13.38 -13.34
N GLU A 106 17.60 -13.62 -12.19
CA GLU A 106 16.94 -13.56 -10.90
C GLU A 106 16.56 -12.14 -10.49
N ARG A 107 17.26 -11.12 -10.99
CA ARG A 107 16.94 -9.70 -10.76
C ARG A 107 15.84 -9.16 -11.67
N MET A 108 15.48 -9.85 -12.77
CA MET A 108 14.46 -9.35 -13.71
C MET A 108 13.10 -9.13 -13.05
N ARG A 109 12.64 -10.10 -12.25
CA ARG A 109 11.34 -9.97 -11.54
C ARG A 109 11.35 -8.81 -10.53
N PRO A 110 12.31 -8.68 -9.60
CA PRO A 110 12.40 -7.53 -8.71
C PRO A 110 12.50 -6.19 -9.45
N LYS A 111 13.23 -6.11 -10.57
CA LYS A 111 13.31 -4.89 -11.38
C LYS A 111 11.94 -4.50 -11.95
N ALA A 112 11.21 -5.45 -12.52
CA ALA A 112 9.87 -5.20 -13.04
C ALA A 112 8.89 -4.79 -11.93
N MET A 113 8.93 -5.46 -10.77
CA MET A 113 8.11 -5.09 -9.61
C MET A 113 8.44 -3.69 -9.10
N LEU A 114 9.71 -3.30 -9.10
CA LEU A 114 10.15 -1.99 -8.64
C LEU A 114 9.54 -0.84 -9.46
N GLU A 115 9.35 -1.03 -10.77
CA GLU A 115 8.69 -0.05 -11.63
C GLU A 115 7.24 0.19 -11.21
N VAL A 116 6.52 -0.85 -10.80
CA VAL A 116 5.13 -0.76 -10.32
C VAL A 116 5.07 -0.16 -8.90
N VAL A 117 5.88 -0.69 -8.00
CA VAL A 117 5.91 -0.26 -6.58
C VAL A 117 6.30 1.22 -6.44
N ARG A 118 7.09 1.75 -7.37
CA ARG A 118 7.47 3.17 -7.39
C ARG A 118 6.36 4.11 -7.85
N LYS A 119 5.32 3.61 -8.52
CA LYS A 119 4.18 4.43 -8.94
C LYS A 119 3.33 4.84 -7.73
N ASN A 120 2.73 6.00 -7.83
CA ASN A 120 1.79 6.53 -6.83
C ASN A 120 2.31 6.48 -5.38
N LYS A 121 3.59 6.81 -5.18
CA LYS A 121 4.16 6.88 -3.81
C LYS A 121 3.44 7.94 -2.98
N PRO A 122 3.22 7.70 -1.68
CA PRO A 122 2.70 8.71 -0.78
C PRO A 122 3.49 10.03 -0.89
N GLY A 123 2.77 11.16 -0.96
CA GLY A 123 3.32 12.50 -1.19
C GLY A 123 3.48 12.90 -2.67
N ASN A 124 3.53 11.95 -3.62
CA ASN A 124 3.60 12.23 -5.05
C ASN A 124 2.20 12.39 -5.65
N VAL A 125 2.11 13.14 -6.75
CA VAL A 125 0.88 13.20 -7.54
C VAL A 125 0.59 11.82 -8.14
N ALA A 126 -0.65 11.36 -7.98
CA ALA A 126 -1.11 10.09 -8.52
C ALA A 126 -1.14 10.10 -10.05
N ASN A 127 -0.94 8.94 -10.67
CA ASN A 127 -1.18 8.78 -12.09
C ASN A 127 -2.63 9.14 -12.43
N ASN A 128 -2.84 9.80 -13.57
CA ASN A 128 -4.20 10.11 -14.01
C ASN A 128 -4.97 8.83 -14.35
N ILE A 129 -6.29 8.88 -14.18
CA ILE A 129 -7.24 7.87 -14.63
C ILE A 129 -8.23 8.57 -15.54
N ASP A 130 -8.34 8.10 -16.78
CA ASP A 130 -9.38 8.52 -17.70
C ASP A 130 -10.52 7.49 -17.59
N PHE A 131 -11.71 7.92 -17.20
CA PHE A 131 -12.81 7.02 -16.91
C PHE A 131 -14.12 7.46 -17.54
N GLU A 132 -14.99 6.50 -17.85
CA GLU A 132 -16.34 6.72 -18.36
C GLU A 132 -17.35 6.41 -17.25
N THR A 133 -18.36 7.24 -17.08
CA THR A 133 -19.47 7.02 -16.16
C THR A 133 -20.64 6.33 -16.86
N LEU A 134 -21.63 5.82 -16.07
CA LEU A 134 -22.76 5.04 -16.59
C LEU A 134 -23.60 5.78 -17.65
N ASP A 135 -23.63 7.11 -17.61
CA ASP A 135 -24.29 7.95 -18.61
C ASP A 135 -23.49 8.15 -19.90
N GLY A 136 -22.28 7.55 -19.99
CA GLY A 136 -21.37 7.66 -21.13
C GLY A 136 -20.50 8.91 -21.12
N SER A 137 -20.54 9.72 -20.07
CA SER A 137 -19.67 10.90 -19.93
C SER A 137 -18.25 10.47 -19.58
N ARG A 138 -17.26 11.15 -20.17
CA ARG A 138 -15.84 10.88 -19.95
C ARG A 138 -15.20 11.95 -19.09
N HIS A 139 -14.41 11.51 -18.15
CA HIS A 139 -13.80 12.33 -17.11
C HIS A 139 -12.34 11.94 -16.89
N LYS A 140 -11.59 12.81 -16.22
CA LYS A 140 -10.21 12.57 -15.79
C LYS A 140 -10.08 12.78 -14.28
N LEU A 141 -9.34 11.93 -13.63
CA LEU A 141 -9.02 12.10 -12.21
C LEU A 141 -8.41 13.48 -11.92
N SER A 142 -7.56 13.98 -12.82
CA SER A 142 -6.91 15.29 -12.71
C SER A 142 -7.88 16.46 -12.72
N GLU A 143 -9.07 16.30 -13.30
CA GLU A 143 -10.11 17.35 -13.42
C GLU A 143 -11.06 17.40 -12.21
N ILE A 144 -11.05 16.37 -11.36
CA ILE A 144 -11.89 16.32 -10.16
C ILE A 144 -11.45 17.40 -9.18
N ASN A 145 -12.40 18.19 -8.71
CA ASN A 145 -12.17 19.23 -7.71
C ASN A 145 -12.85 18.85 -6.39
N ALA A 146 -12.08 18.25 -5.47
CA ALA A 146 -12.53 17.90 -4.12
C ALA A 146 -11.34 18.00 -3.15
N PRO A 147 -11.57 18.35 -1.86
CA PRO A 147 -10.52 18.38 -0.85
C PRO A 147 -9.82 17.04 -0.71
N TYR A 148 -10.59 15.95 -0.70
CA TYR A 148 -10.08 14.58 -0.70
C TYR A 148 -10.79 13.74 -1.76
N ILE A 149 -10.08 12.78 -2.36
CA ILE A 149 -10.62 11.81 -3.30
C ILE A 149 -10.27 10.41 -2.80
N LEU A 150 -11.29 9.61 -2.52
CA LEU A 150 -11.13 8.19 -2.23
C LEU A 150 -11.41 7.39 -3.49
N ILE A 151 -10.38 6.76 -4.04
CA ILE A 151 -10.50 5.82 -5.15
C ILE A 151 -10.70 4.43 -4.57
N TYR A 152 -11.72 3.73 -5.04
CA TYR A 152 -12.05 2.37 -4.73
C TYR A 152 -11.98 1.52 -6.00
N PHE A 153 -10.88 0.81 -6.19
CA PHE A 153 -10.76 -0.17 -7.26
C PHE A 153 -11.52 -1.43 -6.89
N ASN A 154 -12.36 -1.87 -7.80
CA ASN A 154 -13.27 -2.99 -7.56
C ASN A 154 -13.51 -3.79 -8.84
N ASP A 155 -14.00 -5.02 -8.62
CA ASP A 155 -14.44 -5.93 -9.67
C ASP A 155 -15.80 -6.50 -9.28
N PRO A 156 -16.83 -6.44 -10.14
CA PRO A 156 -18.16 -7.03 -9.90
C PRO A 156 -18.11 -8.52 -9.55
N GLU A 157 -17.17 -9.27 -10.13
CA GLU A 157 -17.04 -10.72 -9.91
C GLU A 157 -16.26 -11.07 -8.64
N CYS A 158 -15.72 -10.07 -7.93
CA CYS A 158 -14.94 -10.24 -6.72
C CYS A 158 -15.82 -10.28 -5.45
N LEU A 159 -15.90 -11.40 -4.76
CA LEU A 159 -16.67 -11.55 -3.52
C LEU A 159 -16.21 -10.61 -2.39
N SER A 160 -14.92 -10.32 -2.31
CA SER A 160 -14.38 -9.38 -1.32
C SER A 160 -14.81 -7.94 -1.62
N CYS A 161 -14.87 -7.58 -2.91
CA CYS A 161 -15.37 -6.29 -3.36
C CYS A 161 -16.84 -6.10 -3.01
N ALA A 162 -17.67 -7.14 -3.23
CA ALA A 162 -19.08 -7.11 -2.86
C ALA A 162 -19.27 -6.82 -1.35
N LYS A 163 -18.54 -7.51 -0.48
CA LYS A 163 -18.58 -7.29 0.98
C LYS A 163 -18.15 -5.87 1.39
N VAL A 164 -17.12 -5.34 0.74
CA VAL A 164 -16.67 -3.95 1.00
C VAL A 164 -17.73 -2.97 0.52
N LYS A 165 -18.36 -3.20 -0.63
CA LYS A 165 -19.42 -2.37 -1.16
C LYS A 165 -20.65 -2.31 -0.24
N GLU A 166 -21.08 -3.44 0.34
CA GLU A 166 -22.13 -3.46 1.37
C GLU A 166 -21.78 -2.57 2.58
N ARG A 167 -20.52 -2.59 3.00
CA ARG A 167 -20.03 -1.72 4.07
C ARG A 167 -19.95 -0.25 3.65
N LEU A 168 -19.56 0.02 2.42
CA LEU A 168 -19.60 1.38 1.86
C LEU A 168 -21.04 1.90 1.86
N ASP A 169 -22.03 1.09 1.44
CA ASP A 169 -23.44 1.49 1.40
C ASP A 169 -23.99 1.92 2.78
N THR A 170 -23.49 1.32 3.86
CA THR A 170 -23.91 1.62 5.23
C THR A 170 -22.99 2.60 5.97
N CYS A 171 -21.91 3.09 5.33
CA CYS A 171 -20.90 3.94 5.97
C CYS A 171 -21.35 5.39 6.08
N ASN A 172 -21.86 5.78 7.24
CA ASN A 172 -22.29 7.15 7.49
C ASN A 172 -21.14 8.15 7.41
N THR A 173 -19.96 7.82 7.91
CA THR A 173 -18.76 8.70 7.86
C THR A 173 -18.45 9.16 6.43
N LEU A 174 -18.41 8.24 5.46
CA LEU A 174 -18.17 8.59 4.06
C LEU A 174 -19.32 9.38 3.47
N ARG A 175 -20.55 8.97 3.75
CA ARG A 175 -21.75 9.66 3.27
C ARG A 175 -21.82 11.10 3.77
N ASP A 176 -21.53 11.34 5.05
CA ASP A 176 -21.48 12.67 5.64
C ASP A 176 -20.38 13.53 4.99
N MET A 177 -19.17 12.98 4.81
CA MET A 177 -18.06 13.69 4.15
C MET A 177 -18.34 14.01 2.67
N VAL A 178 -19.09 13.18 1.97
CA VAL A 178 -19.54 13.48 0.60
C VAL A 178 -20.62 14.55 0.61
N SER A 179 -21.55 14.48 1.57
CA SER A 179 -22.63 15.47 1.71
C SER A 179 -22.12 16.87 2.05
N ASP A 180 -21.08 16.97 2.85
CA ASP A 180 -20.43 18.26 3.19
C ASP A 180 -19.37 18.71 2.16
N SER A 181 -19.21 17.95 1.06
CA SER A 181 -18.27 18.21 -0.04
C SER A 181 -16.79 18.16 0.34
N THR A 182 -16.43 17.54 1.47
CA THR A 182 -15.03 17.34 1.86
C THR A 182 -14.40 16.12 1.21
N LEU A 183 -15.20 15.16 0.76
CA LEU A 183 -14.73 13.94 0.11
C LEU A 183 -15.51 13.66 -1.17
N LEU A 184 -14.82 13.20 -2.21
CA LEU A 184 -15.42 12.54 -3.36
C LEU A 184 -15.02 11.07 -3.33
N VAL A 185 -15.96 10.14 -3.51
CA VAL A 185 -15.68 8.71 -3.63
C VAL A 185 -15.87 8.28 -5.07
N LEU A 186 -14.80 7.70 -5.65
CA LEU A 186 -14.74 7.25 -7.03
C LEU A 186 -14.51 5.74 -7.04
N GLY A 187 -15.52 4.97 -7.42
CA GLY A 187 -15.39 3.54 -7.71
C GLY A 187 -14.88 3.36 -9.13
N ILE A 188 -13.72 2.73 -9.30
CA ILE A 188 -13.14 2.44 -10.62
C ILE A 188 -13.14 0.94 -10.87
N TYR A 189 -13.74 0.54 -11.99
CA TYR A 189 -13.59 -0.77 -12.58
C TYR A 189 -12.44 -0.73 -13.60
N PRO A 190 -11.32 -1.44 -13.34
CA PRO A 190 -10.12 -1.35 -14.16
C PRO A 190 -10.04 -2.40 -15.28
N LEU A 191 -11.03 -3.31 -15.40
CA LEU A 191 -11.01 -4.44 -16.33
C LEU A 191 -11.92 -4.19 -17.54
N ASP A 192 -11.99 -5.15 -18.47
CA ASP A 192 -12.62 -4.99 -19.80
C ASP A 192 -14.07 -5.49 -19.89
N ASN A 193 -14.64 -6.10 -18.85
CA ASN A 193 -16.02 -6.60 -18.87
C ASN A 193 -17.05 -5.50 -18.62
N VAL A 194 -17.21 -4.61 -19.60
CA VAL A 194 -18.12 -3.45 -19.55
C VAL A 194 -19.58 -3.83 -19.23
N LYS A 195 -20.00 -5.04 -19.58
CA LYS A 195 -21.39 -5.48 -19.31
C LYS A 195 -21.61 -5.66 -17.81
N GLU A 196 -20.69 -6.33 -17.12
CA GLU A 196 -20.76 -6.55 -15.69
C GLU A 196 -20.64 -5.22 -14.94
N TRP A 197 -19.70 -4.34 -15.34
CA TRP A 197 -19.59 -3.00 -14.78
C TRP A 197 -20.88 -2.21 -14.85
N LYS A 198 -21.58 -2.23 -16.00
CA LYS A 198 -22.86 -1.49 -16.19
C LYS A 198 -23.99 -2.03 -15.32
N LEU A 199 -23.95 -3.29 -14.94
CA LEU A 199 -24.96 -3.93 -14.09
C LEU A 199 -24.66 -3.79 -12.60
N GLU A 200 -23.43 -3.37 -12.25
CA GLU A 200 -22.98 -3.29 -10.87
C GLU A 200 -23.61 -2.10 -10.13
N PRO A 201 -24.45 -2.35 -9.10
CA PRO A 201 -25.03 -1.27 -8.34
C PRO A 201 -23.99 -0.67 -7.37
N PHE A 202 -23.99 0.65 -7.28
CA PHE A 202 -23.19 1.42 -6.31
C PHE A 202 -24.09 2.28 -5.42
N PRO A 203 -23.69 2.59 -4.17
CA PRO A 203 -24.28 3.64 -3.37
C PRO A 203 -24.34 4.97 -4.13
N ASN A 204 -25.45 5.71 -4.04
CA ASN A 204 -25.67 6.94 -4.82
C ASN A 204 -24.63 8.04 -4.60
N TYR A 205 -23.85 7.99 -3.52
CA TYR A 205 -22.82 8.96 -3.22
C TYR A 205 -21.44 8.59 -3.83
N ILE A 206 -21.33 7.42 -4.49
CA ILE A 206 -20.11 6.96 -5.16
C ILE A 206 -20.28 7.15 -6.67
N ILE A 207 -19.32 7.82 -7.30
CA ILE A 207 -19.23 7.89 -8.75
C ILE A 207 -18.74 6.53 -9.27
N ASN A 208 -19.53 5.86 -10.09
CA ASN A 208 -19.17 4.59 -10.72
C ASN A 208 -18.50 4.88 -12.07
N GLY A 209 -17.20 4.62 -12.18
CA GLY A 209 -16.37 4.84 -13.35
C GLY A 209 -15.73 3.56 -13.88
N TRP A 210 -15.56 3.51 -15.19
CA TRP A 210 -14.82 2.47 -15.91
C TRP A 210 -13.56 3.06 -16.54
N ASP A 211 -12.41 2.42 -16.30
CA ASP A 211 -11.14 2.74 -16.98
C ASP A 211 -11.20 2.29 -18.44
N TYR A 212 -11.80 3.12 -19.30
CA TYR A 212 -12.04 2.77 -20.69
C TYR A 212 -10.76 2.69 -21.56
N GLU A 213 -9.67 3.29 -21.11
CA GLU A 213 -8.35 3.20 -21.76
C GLU A 213 -7.55 1.98 -21.29
N GLN A 214 -8.02 1.25 -20.27
CA GLN A 214 -7.35 0.08 -19.69
C GLN A 214 -5.92 0.38 -19.19
N MET A 215 -5.69 1.61 -18.74
CA MET A 215 -4.38 2.07 -18.28
C MET A 215 -4.04 1.56 -16.90
N VAL A 216 -5.06 1.37 -16.04
CA VAL A 216 -4.86 0.97 -14.65
C VAL A 216 -4.29 -0.44 -14.56
N ASP A 217 -4.93 -1.41 -15.21
CA ASP A 217 -4.50 -2.81 -15.21
C ASP A 217 -3.48 -3.08 -16.32
N GLY A 218 -3.78 -2.73 -17.58
CA GLY A 218 -2.95 -3.06 -18.74
C GLY A 218 -1.56 -2.43 -18.70
N GLU A 219 -1.46 -1.14 -18.33
CA GLU A 219 -0.19 -0.44 -18.17
C GLU A 219 0.32 -0.42 -16.71
N GLN A 220 -0.41 -1.08 -15.83
CA GLN A 220 -0.10 -1.13 -14.40
C GLN A 220 0.18 0.26 -13.81
N THR A 221 -0.63 1.25 -14.19
CA THR A 221 -0.46 2.63 -13.69
C THR A 221 -0.76 2.72 -12.20
N TYR A 222 -1.55 1.80 -11.67
CA TYR A 222 -1.75 1.54 -10.25
C TYR A 222 -1.32 0.12 -9.92
N ASP A 223 -0.87 -0.09 -8.69
CA ASP A 223 -0.56 -1.41 -8.18
C ASP A 223 -1.86 -2.04 -7.65
N LEU A 224 -2.39 -3.02 -8.38
CA LEU A 224 -3.61 -3.75 -8.04
C LEU A 224 -3.31 -5.24 -7.87
N MET A 225 -2.37 -5.58 -6.96
CA MET A 225 -2.04 -6.99 -6.66
C MET A 225 -3.28 -7.78 -6.20
N THR A 226 -4.26 -7.11 -5.62
CA THR A 226 -5.54 -7.69 -5.18
C THR A 226 -6.65 -6.65 -5.26
N MET A 227 -7.91 -7.10 -5.29
CA MET A 227 -9.09 -6.25 -5.15
C MET A 227 -9.96 -6.76 -4.00
N PRO A 228 -10.63 -5.89 -3.25
CA PRO A 228 -10.70 -4.42 -3.40
C PRO A 228 -9.44 -3.70 -2.98
N MET A 229 -9.19 -2.51 -3.55
CA MET A 229 -8.04 -1.68 -3.22
C MET A 229 -8.45 -0.21 -3.13
N PHE A 230 -7.95 0.49 -2.12
CA PHE A 230 -8.19 1.91 -1.92
C PHE A 230 -6.93 2.75 -2.12
N TYR A 231 -7.12 3.93 -2.71
CA TYR A 231 -6.17 5.03 -2.71
C TYR A 231 -6.87 6.26 -2.18
N LEU A 232 -6.22 7.01 -1.30
CA LEU A 232 -6.72 8.30 -0.81
C LEU A 232 -5.80 9.40 -1.31
N LEU A 233 -6.37 10.44 -1.91
CA LEU A 233 -5.65 11.57 -2.47
C LEU A 233 -6.12 12.87 -1.82
N ASP A 234 -5.22 13.87 -1.79
CA ASP A 234 -5.56 15.25 -1.45
C ASP A 234 -6.11 16.04 -2.67
N LYS A 235 -6.37 17.33 -2.49
CA LYS A 235 -6.90 18.21 -3.54
C LYS A 235 -5.94 18.38 -4.73
N GLU A 236 -4.63 18.29 -4.51
CA GLU A 236 -3.59 18.33 -5.55
C GLU A 236 -3.35 16.95 -6.17
N LYS A 237 -4.18 15.95 -5.84
CA LYS A 237 -4.03 14.56 -6.26
C LYS A 237 -2.77 13.88 -5.70
N ARG A 238 -2.18 14.39 -4.62
CA ARG A 238 -1.07 13.70 -3.96
C ARG A 238 -1.61 12.53 -3.16
N VAL A 239 -0.91 11.42 -3.25
CA VAL A 239 -1.28 10.18 -2.56
C VAL A 239 -1.07 10.32 -1.06
N ILE A 240 -2.13 10.13 -0.29
CA ILE A 240 -2.13 10.03 1.18
C ILE A 240 -2.05 8.57 1.60
N LEU A 241 -2.89 7.72 1.01
CA LEU A 241 -2.86 6.26 1.19
C LEU A 241 -2.70 5.58 -0.16
N LYS A 242 -1.84 4.57 -0.19
CA LYS A 242 -1.59 3.70 -1.33
C LYS A 242 -1.87 2.25 -0.94
N ASN A 243 -2.43 1.47 -1.85
CA ASN A 243 -2.61 0.02 -1.72
C ASN A 243 -3.26 -0.40 -0.39
N GLU A 244 -4.34 0.27 -0.01
CA GLU A 244 -5.02 -0.04 1.24
C GLU A 244 -6.25 -0.92 0.99
N ALA A 245 -6.23 -2.15 1.50
CA ALA A 245 -7.36 -3.08 1.39
C ALA A 245 -8.38 -2.93 2.54
N SER A 246 -8.00 -2.27 3.63
CA SER A 246 -8.83 -2.14 4.81
C SER A 246 -9.62 -0.82 4.84
N LEU A 247 -10.93 -0.90 4.64
CA LEU A 247 -11.82 0.26 4.82
C LEU A 247 -11.69 0.89 6.22
N ASN A 248 -11.39 0.10 7.27
CA ASN A 248 -11.20 0.64 8.60
C ASN A 248 -9.97 1.55 8.69
N ARG A 249 -8.87 1.20 8.01
CA ARG A 249 -7.66 2.04 7.97
C ARG A 249 -7.91 3.31 7.16
N VAL A 250 -8.66 3.21 6.07
CA VAL A 250 -9.12 4.40 5.31
C VAL A 250 -9.90 5.35 6.22
N LEU A 251 -10.92 4.84 6.94
CA LEU A 251 -11.76 5.63 7.83
C LEU A 251 -10.94 6.30 8.95
N LYS A 252 -10.04 5.57 9.61
CA LYS A 252 -9.13 6.13 10.62
C LYS A 252 -8.25 7.26 10.06
N THR A 253 -7.81 7.15 8.82
CA THR A 253 -7.03 8.21 8.18
C THR A 253 -7.89 9.43 7.90
N LEU A 254 -9.09 9.24 7.36
CA LEU A 254 -10.05 10.34 7.13
C LEU A 254 -10.45 11.05 8.44
N GLU A 255 -10.65 10.31 9.54
CA GLU A 255 -10.93 10.88 10.85
C GLU A 255 -9.79 11.78 11.36
N ARG A 256 -8.54 11.37 11.16
CA ARG A 256 -7.38 12.20 11.50
C ARG A 256 -7.34 13.47 10.66
N LEU A 257 -7.61 13.37 9.37
CA LEU A 257 -7.63 14.51 8.45
C LEU A 257 -8.74 15.50 8.79
N LYS A 258 -9.92 15.05 9.23
CA LYS A 258 -11.00 15.92 9.73
C LYS A 258 -10.59 16.80 10.93
N GLY A 259 -9.68 16.33 11.77
CA GLY A 259 -9.17 17.05 12.94
C GLY A 259 -8.05 18.05 12.61
N ILE A 260 -7.71 18.22 11.35
CA ILE A 260 -6.62 19.09 10.88
C ILE A 260 -7.23 20.35 10.24
N GLU A 261 -6.97 21.54 10.81
CA GLU A 261 -7.34 22.82 10.17
C GLU A 261 -6.58 23.01 8.85
N GLU A 262 -7.21 23.66 7.87
CA GLU A 262 -6.68 23.84 6.52
C GLU A 262 -5.28 24.48 6.47
N SER A 263 -4.95 25.35 7.43
CA SER A 263 -3.63 25.99 7.60
C SER A 263 -2.51 25.06 8.04
N ASP A 264 -2.86 23.89 8.61
CA ASP A 264 -1.92 22.92 9.17
C ASP A 264 -1.72 21.67 8.27
N ILE A 265 -2.46 21.58 7.15
CA ILE A 265 -2.50 20.39 6.30
C ILE A 265 -1.11 20.04 5.76
N GLU A 266 -0.37 21.01 5.26
CA GLU A 266 0.95 20.79 4.66
C GLU A 266 1.97 20.29 5.69
N THR A 267 1.99 20.89 6.89
CA THR A 267 2.91 20.51 7.97
C THR A 267 2.55 19.18 8.61
N LYS A 268 1.25 18.83 8.67
CA LYS A 268 0.77 17.57 9.28
C LYS A 268 0.70 16.41 8.30
N LEU A 269 0.54 16.66 7.00
CA LEU A 269 0.76 15.63 5.98
C LEU A 269 2.20 15.14 6.01
N ASP A 270 3.17 16.04 6.14
CA ASP A 270 4.57 15.66 6.35
C ASP A 270 4.75 14.81 7.62
N ALA A 271 4.03 15.08 8.70
CA ALA A 271 4.06 14.28 9.92
C ALA A 271 3.41 12.90 9.75
N VAL A 272 2.31 12.80 8.99
CA VAL A 272 1.66 11.51 8.64
C VAL A 272 2.56 10.69 7.74
N PHE A 273 3.26 11.32 6.78
CA PHE A 273 4.20 10.64 5.87
C PHE A 273 5.56 10.33 6.50
N ILE A 274 6.01 11.12 7.50
CA ILE A 274 7.34 10.96 8.12
C ILE A 274 7.28 10.08 9.38
N GLY A 275 6.08 9.70 9.86
CA GLY A 275 5.94 8.82 11.02
C GLY A 275 6.55 9.41 12.29
N LYS A 276 6.37 10.71 12.51
CA LYS A 276 6.71 11.35 13.78
C LYS A 276 5.44 11.44 14.62
N GLU A 277 5.21 10.37 15.37
CA GLU A 277 4.86 10.39 16.79
C GLU A 277 5.01 8.98 17.36
#